data_282eed3d5e8ec908ff2b85f1d4dd42d2
#
_entry.id   282eed3d5e8ec908ff2b85f1d4dd42d2
#
_cell.length_a   1.000
_cell.length_b   1.000
_cell.length_c   1.000
_cell.angle_alpha   90.00
_cell.angle_beta   90.00
_cell.angle_gamma   90.00
#
_symmetry.space_group_name_H-M   'P 1'
#
loop_
_entity.id
_entity.type
_entity.pdbx_description
1 polymer ?
#
loop_
_entity_poly.entity_id
_entity_poly.type
_entity_poly.pdbx_seq_one_letter_code
_entity_poly.pdbx_strand_id
1 'polypeptide(L)'
;MAKQKRALKQSTKSDFITYAMLAVAFIVVEVLTPTGNMSSLLSGLLVPLCAYSILAVSLNLVVGILGDLSLGHAGFMCVGAYVSAFFSVTCADAIPQTWLRFLIAILLGGTVAGIFGFLIGIPVLRLKGDYLAIVTLAFGEIIKNIVNLLFVGIDENGLHVSMESTNALNLTENGKIIIKGALGITGTPRDSNFIIGFVLLVITVFVSLNLINSRTGRAVMSIRDNRIAAESVGINVTKYKLIVFSVSAFFAGIAGVLYAHNLSSLTATTKNFGYNMSIMILVFVVLGGIGSTRGSIIAAVILTALPEVLRGLNDYRMLIYAIVLILLMLANNNEKLNAYKEKISITNLFKNKKAGNTLDKEANS
;
A
#
# COMPACT_ATOMS: atom_id res chain seq x y z
N MET A 1 2.37 36.50 -6.31
CA MET A 1 3.39 35.88 -5.41
C MET A 1 2.87 35.55 -4.01
N ALA A 2 2.11 36.40 -3.32
CA ALA A 2 1.62 36.12 -1.95
C ALA A 2 0.65 34.93 -1.85
N LYS A 3 -0.22 34.71 -2.84
CA LYS A 3 -1.18 33.58 -2.89
C LYS A 3 -0.46 32.24 -3.07
N GLN A 4 0.63 32.21 -3.84
CA GLN A 4 1.46 31.02 -4.07
C GLN A 4 2.28 30.64 -2.83
N LYS A 5 2.83 31.63 -2.09
CA LYS A 5 3.49 31.40 -0.80
C LYS A 5 2.52 30.89 0.28
N ARG A 6 1.24 31.31 0.26
CA ARG A 6 0.21 30.80 1.18
C ARG A 6 -0.15 29.34 0.88
N ALA A 7 -0.29 28.97 -0.38
CA ALA A 7 -0.59 27.60 -0.80
C ALA A 7 0.55 26.62 -0.41
N LEU A 8 1.80 26.98 -0.66
CA LEU A 8 2.99 26.21 -0.23
C LEU A 8 3.06 26.05 1.29
N LYS A 9 2.75 27.10 2.06
CA LYS A 9 2.75 27.03 3.53
C LYS A 9 1.62 26.15 4.08
N GLN A 10 0.53 25.98 3.35
CA GLN A 10 -0.60 25.13 3.73
C GLN A 10 -0.31 23.65 3.42
N SER A 11 0.35 23.35 2.30
CA SER A 11 0.85 22.01 1.96
C SER A 11 1.85 21.51 3.01
N THR A 12 2.87 22.31 3.33
CA THR A 12 3.90 21.95 4.34
C THR A 12 3.30 21.68 5.73
N LYS A 13 2.27 22.43 6.14
CA LYS A 13 1.56 22.17 7.40
C LYS A 13 0.77 20.86 7.37
N SER A 14 0.16 20.56 6.22
CA SER A 14 -0.55 19.30 5.99
C SER A 14 0.38 18.10 6.10
N ASP A 15 1.57 18.19 5.48
CA ASP A 15 2.57 17.12 5.50
C ASP A 15 3.11 16.91 6.92
N PHE A 16 3.39 18.00 7.66
CA PHE A 16 3.83 17.93 9.05
C PHE A 16 2.81 17.22 9.97
N ILE A 17 1.51 17.48 9.79
CA ILE A 17 0.45 16.78 10.54
C ILE A 17 0.45 15.29 10.23
N THR A 18 0.74 14.88 8.99
CA THR A 18 0.84 13.47 8.61
C THR A 18 1.99 12.78 9.34
N TYR A 19 3.17 13.40 9.38
CA TYR A 19 4.31 12.85 10.12
C TYR A 19 4.08 12.84 11.63
N ALA A 20 3.46 13.88 12.18
CA ALA A 20 3.10 13.92 13.60
C ALA A 20 2.12 12.80 13.98
N MET A 21 1.12 12.54 13.13
CA MET A 21 0.17 11.42 13.31
C MET A 21 0.89 10.06 13.31
N LEU A 22 1.81 9.85 12.36
CA LEU A 22 2.61 8.63 12.30
C LEU A 22 3.51 8.49 13.53
N ALA A 23 4.19 9.56 13.95
CA ALA A 23 5.03 9.54 15.14
C ALA A 23 4.23 9.21 16.42
N VAL A 24 3.05 9.78 16.58
CA VAL A 24 2.15 9.45 17.70
C VAL A 24 1.73 7.99 17.66
N ALA A 25 1.33 7.47 16.49
CA ALA A 25 0.97 6.06 16.33
C ALA A 25 2.13 5.12 16.68
N PHE A 26 3.37 5.47 16.27
CA PHE A 26 4.57 4.71 16.61
C PHE A 26 4.81 4.69 18.13
N ILE A 27 4.79 5.86 18.78
CA ILE A 27 5.02 5.98 20.23
C ILE A 27 3.97 5.19 21.01
N VAL A 28 2.70 5.25 20.60
CA VAL A 28 1.62 4.49 21.26
C VAL A 28 1.89 2.98 21.18
N VAL A 29 2.26 2.46 20.02
CA VAL A 29 2.56 1.03 19.85
C VAL A 29 3.81 0.64 20.62
N GLU A 30 4.89 1.43 20.56
CA GLU A 30 6.16 1.13 21.21
C GLU A 30 6.03 1.17 22.76
N VAL A 31 5.19 2.04 23.29
CA VAL A 31 4.89 2.09 24.75
C VAL A 31 4.01 0.92 25.18
N LEU A 32 3.05 0.51 24.34
CA LEU A 32 2.17 -0.62 24.68
C LEU A 32 2.85 -1.98 24.60
N THR A 33 3.87 -2.12 23.75
CA THR A 33 4.59 -3.39 23.54
C THR A 33 5.29 -3.89 24.81
N PRO A 34 6.11 -3.11 25.54
CA PRO A 34 6.81 -3.57 26.75
C PRO A 34 5.93 -3.68 27.97
N THR A 35 4.76 -3.01 28.02
CA THR A 35 3.86 -3.08 29.19
C THR A 35 3.16 -4.44 29.36
N GLY A 36 3.35 -5.39 28.43
CA GLY A 36 2.72 -6.72 28.47
C GLY A 36 1.20 -6.71 28.23
N ASN A 37 0.61 -5.53 28.02
CA ASN A 37 -0.83 -5.38 27.78
C ASN A 37 -1.23 -5.67 26.32
N MET A 38 -0.27 -5.91 25.42
CA MET A 38 -0.56 -6.31 24.05
C MET A 38 -0.87 -7.80 23.98
N SER A 39 -2.07 -8.12 23.56
CA SER A 39 -2.44 -9.49 23.19
C SER A 39 -1.51 -9.98 22.06
N SER A 40 -1.15 -11.28 22.09
CA SER A 40 -0.37 -11.92 21.01
C SER A 40 -1.02 -11.75 19.63
N LEU A 41 -2.34 -11.56 19.59
CA LEU A 41 -3.11 -11.26 18.38
C LEU A 41 -2.78 -9.87 17.84
N LEU A 42 -2.74 -8.84 18.70
CA LEU A 42 -2.40 -7.48 18.29
C LEU A 42 -0.96 -7.37 17.81
N SER A 43 -0.02 -8.03 18.48
CA SER A 43 1.38 -8.05 18.02
C SER A 43 1.55 -8.71 16.65
N GLY A 44 0.77 -9.75 16.34
CA GLY A 44 0.75 -10.38 15.01
C GLY A 44 0.16 -9.50 13.90
N LEU A 45 -0.68 -8.51 14.25
CA LEU A 45 -1.28 -7.58 13.28
C LEU A 45 -0.39 -6.38 12.91
N LEU A 46 0.61 -6.05 13.71
CA LEU A 46 1.40 -4.83 13.52
C LEU A 46 2.09 -4.76 12.15
N VAL A 47 2.67 -5.85 11.69
CA VAL A 47 3.32 -5.91 10.37
C VAL A 47 2.29 -5.85 9.23
N PRO A 48 1.20 -6.62 9.23
CA PRO A 48 0.10 -6.45 8.27
C PRO A 48 -0.48 -5.04 8.22
N LEU A 49 -0.65 -4.36 9.37
CA LEU A 49 -1.12 -2.98 9.40
C LEU A 49 -0.18 -2.03 8.64
N CYS A 50 1.13 -2.18 8.81
CA CYS A 50 2.12 -1.41 8.04
C CYS A 50 2.05 -1.76 6.54
N ALA A 51 2.00 -3.05 6.18
CA ALA A 51 1.93 -3.49 4.79
C ALA A 51 0.67 -2.96 4.07
N TYR A 52 -0.49 -3.08 4.70
CA TYR A 52 -1.74 -2.59 4.11
C TYR A 52 -1.83 -1.07 4.07
N SER A 53 -1.20 -0.37 5.01
CA SER A 53 -1.06 1.09 4.95
C SER A 53 -0.17 1.52 3.78
N ILE A 54 0.94 0.82 3.52
CA ILE A 54 1.79 1.05 2.34
C ILE A 54 1.00 0.82 1.05
N LEU A 55 0.23 -0.28 0.97
CA LEU A 55 -0.64 -0.57 -0.18
C LEU A 55 -1.70 0.51 -0.40
N ALA A 56 -2.34 1.00 0.66
CA ALA A 56 -3.32 2.06 0.57
C ALA A 56 -2.70 3.38 0.08
N VAL A 57 -1.52 3.75 0.59
CA VAL A 57 -0.79 4.94 0.12
C VAL A 57 -0.35 4.79 -1.33
N SER A 58 0.16 3.61 -1.71
CA SER A 58 0.61 3.36 -3.08
C SER A 58 -0.54 3.38 -4.09
N LEU A 59 -1.70 2.77 -3.78
CA LEU A 59 -2.88 2.84 -4.63
C LEU A 59 -3.46 4.25 -4.70
N ASN A 60 -3.41 5.02 -3.60
CA ASN A 60 -3.86 6.41 -3.58
C ASN A 60 -3.06 7.31 -4.54
N LEU A 61 -1.82 6.99 -4.89
CA LEU A 61 -1.09 7.69 -5.95
C LEU A 61 -1.75 7.49 -7.33
N VAL A 62 -2.30 6.31 -7.61
CA VAL A 62 -2.95 6.02 -8.89
C VAL A 62 -4.41 6.50 -8.87
N VAL A 63 -5.20 6.09 -7.89
CA VAL A 63 -6.63 6.43 -7.85
C VAL A 63 -6.86 7.89 -7.44
N GLY A 64 -6.09 8.36 -6.45
CA GLY A 64 -6.30 9.69 -5.86
C GLY A 64 -5.63 10.81 -6.63
N ILE A 65 -4.38 10.65 -7.06
CA ILE A 65 -3.58 11.71 -7.67
C ILE A 65 -3.65 11.65 -9.19
N LEU A 66 -3.51 10.46 -9.78
CA LEU A 66 -3.61 10.28 -11.22
C LEU A 66 -5.08 10.28 -11.71
N GLY A 67 -6.03 9.81 -10.88
CA GLY A 67 -7.46 9.74 -11.20
C GLY A 67 -7.84 8.51 -12.03
N ASP A 68 -6.96 7.53 -12.14
CA ASP A 68 -7.20 6.29 -12.88
C ASP A 68 -7.55 5.15 -11.89
N LEU A 69 -8.66 4.45 -12.12
CA LEU A 69 -9.06 3.33 -11.29
C LEU A 69 -8.22 2.09 -11.64
N SER A 70 -7.52 1.53 -10.65
CA SER A 70 -6.74 0.31 -10.79
C SER A 70 -7.13 -0.72 -9.73
N LEU A 71 -7.37 -1.96 -10.17
CA LEU A 71 -7.70 -3.11 -9.33
C LEU A 71 -6.61 -4.21 -9.38
N GLY A 72 -5.42 -3.90 -9.88
CA GLY A 72 -4.31 -4.84 -10.03
C GLY A 72 -3.26 -4.81 -8.92
N HIS A 73 -3.46 -4.02 -7.85
CA HIS A 73 -2.45 -3.79 -6.81
C HIS A 73 -2.04 -5.06 -6.05
N ALA A 74 -2.99 -5.98 -5.81
CA ALA A 74 -2.68 -7.27 -5.20
C ALA A 74 -1.75 -8.13 -6.08
N GLY A 75 -1.79 -7.98 -7.41
CA GLY A 75 -0.85 -8.63 -8.32
C GLY A 75 0.59 -8.13 -8.13
N PHE A 76 0.81 -6.82 -8.00
CA PHE A 76 2.15 -6.27 -7.70
C PHE A 76 2.63 -6.67 -6.31
N MET A 77 1.73 -6.71 -5.33
CA MET A 77 2.01 -7.26 -4.01
C MET A 77 2.45 -8.72 -4.09
N CYS A 78 1.79 -9.55 -4.91
CA CYS A 78 2.13 -10.95 -5.15
C CYS A 78 3.53 -11.10 -5.74
N VAL A 79 3.86 -10.33 -6.79
CA VAL A 79 5.20 -10.34 -7.39
C VAL A 79 6.26 -10.04 -6.35
N GLY A 80 6.12 -8.94 -5.59
CA GLY A 80 7.08 -8.57 -4.55
C GLY A 80 7.23 -9.64 -3.46
N ALA A 81 6.12 -10.21 -3.02
CA ALA A 81 6.07 -11.26 -2.00
C ALA A 81 6.83 -12.53 -2.45
N TYR A 82 6.54 -13.03 -3.65
CA TYR A 82 7.13 -14.27 -4.15
C TYR A 82 8.60 -14.12 -4.53
N VAL A 83 8.99 -13.01 -5.17
CA VAL A 83 10.38 -12.73 -5.52
C VAL A 83 11.24 -12.62 -4.26
N SER A 84 10.77 -11.91 -3.24
CA SER A 84 11.51 -11.75 -2.00
C SER A 84 11.61 -13.04 -1.18
N ALA A 85 10.50 -13.80 -1.08
CA ALA A 85 10.47 -15.08 -0.39
C ALA A 85 11.39 -16.10 -1.08
N PHE A 86 11.33 -16.18 -2.42
CA PHE A 86 12.22 -17.02 -3.21
C PHE A 86 13.69 -16.67 -2.95
N PHE A 87 14.05 -15.39 -3.05
CA PHE A 87 15.43 -14.94 -2.77
C PHE A 87 15.87 -15.28 -1.35
N SER A 88 15.02 -15.01 -0.35
CA SER A 88 15.39 -15.23 1.06
C SER A 88 15.55 -16.69 1.41
N VAL A 89 14.78 -17.59 0.80
CA VAL A 89 14.89 -19.04 1.01
C VAL A 89 16.11 -19.60 0.27
N THR A 90 16.38 -19.12 -0.94
CA THR A 90 17.52 -19.57 -1.76
C THR A 90 18.86 -19.11 -1.17
N CYS A 91 18.95 -17.85 -0.74
CA CYS A 91 20.19 -17.27 -0.24
C CYS A 91 20.32 -17.37 1.28
N ALA A 92 19.54 -18.23 1.95
CA ALA A 92 19.62 -18.40 3.41
C ALA A 92 21.01 -18.85 3.87
N ASP A 93 21.62 -19.78 3.15
CA ASP A 93 22.94 -20.32 3.44
C ASP A 93 24.09 -19.40 2.98
N ALA A 94 23.88 -18.67 1.88
CA ALA A 94 24.88 -17.75 1.33
C ALA A 94 25.00 -16.42 2.10
N ILE A 95 23.91 -15.94 2.67
CA ILE A 95 23.85 -14.68 3.44
C ILE A 95 23.27 -14.98 4.83
N PRO A 96 24.12 -15.37 5.81
CA PRO A 96 23.65 -15.70 7.15
C PRO A 96 23.15 -14.48 7.93
N GLN A 97 23.55 -13.26 7.53
CA GLN A 97 23.10 -12.01 8.15
C GLN A 97 21.66 -11.67 7.76
N THR A 98 20.72 -11.91 8.66
CA THR A 98 19.27 -11.73 8.45
C THR A 98 18.88 -10.34 7.98
N TRP A 99 19.43 -9.30 8.60
CA TRP A 99 19.08 -7.90 8.25
C TRP A 99 19.54 -7.52 6.84
N LEU A 100 20.73 -7.96 6.40
CA LEU A 100 21.25 -7.68 5.06
C LEU A 100 20.45 -8.42 3.99
N ARG A 101 20.15 -9.70 4.22
CA ARG A 101 19.30 -10.51 3.35
C ARG A 101 17.92 -9.89 3.18
N PHE A 102 17.30 -9.45 4.27
CA PHE A 102 15.98 -8.83 4.24
C PHE A 102 15.99 -7.47 3.50
N LEU A 103 17.02 -6.65 3.69
CA LEU A 103 17.18 -5.39 2.96
C LEU A 103 17.30 -5.61 1.45
N ILE A 104 18.10 -6.59 1.03
CA ILE A 104 18.22 -6.96 -0.39
C ILE A 104 16.88 -7.49 -0.91
N ALA A 105 16.18 -8.31 -0.13
CA ALA A 105 14.86 -8.84 -0.48
C ALA A 105 13.83 -7.72 -0.70
N ILE A 106 13.83 -6.65 0.14
CA ILE A 106 12.98 -5.48 -0.03
C ILE A 106 13.27 -4.76 -1.35
N LEU A 107 14.55 -4.52 -1.65
CA LEU A 107 14.95 -3.84 -2.89
C LEU A 107 14.60 -4.70 -4.12
N LEU A 108 14.87 -6.00 -4.09
CA LEU A 108 14.55 -6.91 -5.19
C LEU A 108 13.03 -7.02 -5.41
N GLY A 109 12.26 -7.28 -4.35
CA GLY A 109 10.81 -7.40 -4.45
C GLY A 109 10.14 -6.12 -4.94
N GLY A 110 10.58 -4.96 -4.43
CA GLY A 110 10.09 -3.66 -4.88
C GLY A 110 10.47 -3.36 -6.34
N THR A 111 11.74 -3.54 -6.73
CA THR A 111 12.21 -3.24 -8.08
C THR A 111 11.57 -4.14 -9.13
N VAL A 112 11.47 -5.43 -8.88
CA VAL A 112 10.80 -6.36 -9.80
C VAL A 112 9.33 -6.01 -9.95
N ALA A 113 8.61 -5.73 -8.86
CA ALA A 113 7.22 -5.27 -8.93
C ALA A 113 7.09 -3.94 -9.70
N GLY A 114 8.01 -3.00 -9.51
CA GLY A 114 8.08 -1.74 -10.25
C GLY A 114 8.32 -1.95 -11.76
N ILE A 115 9.20 -2.89 -12.14
CA ILE A 115 9.44 -3.28 -13.54
C ILE A 115 8.17 -3.90 -14.14
N PHE A 116 7.49 -4.80 -13.43
CA PHE A 116 6.21 -5.34 -13.87
C PHE A 116 5.17 -4.22 -14.03
N GLY A 117 5.10 -3.27 -13.08
CA GLY A 117 4.24 -2.10 -13.19
C GLY A 117 4.55 -1.26 -14.44
N PHE A 118 5.81 -1.08 -14.77
CA PHE A 118 6.24 -0.38 -16.00
C PHE A 118 5.81 -1.14 -17.25
N LEU A 119 6.13 -2.43 -17.35
CA LEU A 119 5.82 -3.26 -18.52
C LEU A 119 4.31 -3.34 -18.80
N ILE A 120 3.53 -3.53 -17.74
CA ILE A 120 2.07 -3.61 -17.82
C ILE A 120 1.46 -2.24 -18.07
N GLY A 121 2.03 -1.21 -17.46
CA GLY A 121 1.56 0.16 -17.62
C GLY A 121 1.57 0.62 -19.08
N ILE A 122 2.51 0.15 -19.93
CA ILE A 122 2.59 0.53 -21.35
C ILE A 122 1.28 0.23 -22.11
N PRO A 123 0.76 -1.00 -22.15
CA PRO A 123 -0.51 -1.29 -22.80
C PRO A 123 -1.73 -0.81 -22.03
N VAL A 124 -1.72 -0.94 -20.70
CA VAL A 124 -2.90 -0.74 -19.85
C VAL A 124 -3.27 0.74 -19.73
N LEU A 125 -2.29 1.64 -19.60
CA LEU A 125 -2.55 3.08 -19.47
C LEU A 125 -3.03 3.77 -20.74
N ARG A 126 -3.12 3.05 -21.86
CA ARG A 126 -3.80 3.51 -23.08
C ARG A 126 -5.33 3.42 -22.97
N LEU A 127 -5.81 2.52 -22.09
CA LEU A 127 -7.23 2.35 -21.80
C LEU A 127 -7.72 3.51 -20.89
N LYS A 128 -9.04 3.70 -20.86
CA LYS A 128 -9.68 4.79 -20.09
C LYS A 128 -10.81 4.23 -19.23
N GLY A 129 -11.03 4.87 -18.09
CA GLY A 129 -12.17 4.58 -17.22
C GLY A 129 -12.20 3.14 -16.73
N ASP A 130 -13.37 2.51 -16.81
CA ASP A 130 -13.63 1.18 -16.27
C ASP A 130 -12.84 0.07 -16.98
N TYR A 131 -12.51 0.24 -18.26
CA TYR A 131 -11.69 -0.73 -19.00
C TYR A 131 -10.30 -0.89 -18.40
N LEU A 132 -9.72 0.21 -17.89
CA LEU A 132 -8.45 0.17 -17.20
C LEU A 132 -8.54 -0.65 -15.92
N ALA A 133 -9.60 -0.48 -15.14
CA ALA A 133 -9.85 -1.25 -13.92
C ALA A 133 -10.00 -2.74 -14.19
N ILE A 134 -10.77 -3.12 -15.23
CA ILE A 134 -11.01 -4.51 -15.62
C ILE A 134 -9.70 -5.18 -16.05
N VAL A 135 -8.90 -4.51 -16.89
CA VAL A 135 -7.64 -5.08 -17.40
C VAL A 135 -6.58 -5.17 -16.30
N THR A 136 -6.50 -4.20 -15.39
CA THR A 136 -5.59 -4.30 -14.24
C THR A 136 -5.98 -5.42 -13.28
N LEU A 137 -7.28 -5.64 -13.06
CA LEU A 137 -7.79 -6.75 -12.27
C LEU A 137 -7.44 -8.10 -12.92
N ALA A 138 -7.73 -8.25 -14.21
CA ALA A 138 -7.39 -9.45 -14.96
C ALA A 138 -5.90 -9.77 -14.89
N PHE A 139 -5.06 -8.73 -14.97
CA PHE A 139 -3.62 -8.86 -14.88
C PHE A 139 -3.17 -9.35 -13.49
N GLY A 140 -3.77 -8.80 -12.41
CA GLY A 140 -3.51 -9.30 -11.05
C GLY A 140 -3.86 -10.78 -10.89
N GLU A 141 -4.99 -11.22 -11.46
CA GLU A 141 -5.40 -12.63 -11.46
C GLU A 141 -4.47 -13.51 -12.31
N ILE A 142 -4.00 -13.01 -13.45
CA ILE A 142 -3.02 -13.73 -14.30
C ILE A 142 -1.73 -13.97 -13.50
N ILE A 143 -1.16 -12.95 -12.85
CA ILE A 143 0.05 -13.10 -12.01
C ILE A 143 -0.17 -14.16 -10.93
N LYS A 144 -1.26 -14.06 -10.17
CA LYS A 144 -1.60 -15.02 -9.12
C LYS A 144 -1.68 -16.45 -9.66
N ASN A 145 -2.33 -16.64 -10.80
CA ASN A 145 -2.49 -17.98 -11.41
C ASN A 145 -1.17 -18.52 -11.97
N ILE A 146 -0.34 -17.67 -12.58
CA ILE A 146 1.02 -18.08 -13.01
C ILE A 146 1.82 -18.58 -11.81
N VAL A 147 1.81 -17.84 -10.71
CA VAL A 147 2.54 -18.21 -9.49
C VAL A 147 2.01 -19.53 -8.90
N ASN A 148 0.71 -19.79 -8.99
CA ASN A 148 0.10 -21.05 -8.54
C ASN A 148 0.41 -22.26 -9.44
N LEU A 149 0.80 -22.03 -10.68
CA LEU A 149 1.21 -23.10 -11.61
C LEU A 149 2.73 -23.30 -11.60
N LEU A 150 3.48 -22.40 -10.97
CA LEU A 150 4.93 -22.41 -11.03
C LEU A 150 5.51 -23.34 -9.96
N PHE A 151 6.32 -24.30 -10.40
CA PHE A 151 7.17 -25.14 -9.57
C PHE A 151 8.62 -24.72 -9.80
N VAL A 152 9.33 -24.42 -8.73
CA VAL A 152 10.74 -24.00 -8.79
C VAL A 152 11.53 -24.74 -7.74
N GLY A 153 12.62 -25.36 -8.18
CA GLY A 153 13.58 -26.04 -7.33
C GLY A 153 14.99 -25.65 -7.69
N ILE A 154 15.90 -25.84 -6.76
CA ILE A 154 17.34 -25.62 -6.94
C ILE A 154 18.07 -26.88 -6.54
N ASP A 155 19.04 -27.29 -7.37
CA ASP A 155 19.98 -28.34 -7.10
C ASP A 155 21.41 -27.92 -7.47
N GLU A 156 22.35 -28.85 -7.46
CA GLU A 156 23.76 -28.64 -7.82
C GLU A 156 23.94 -28.19 -9.29
N ASN A 157 22.99 -28.53 -10.17
CA ASN A 157 22.99 -28.18 -11.59
C ASN A 157 22.39 -26.80 -11.87
N GLY A 158 21.74 -26.17 -10.86
CA GLY A 158 21.16 -24.83 -10.96
C GLY A 158 19.67 -24.74 -10.67
N LEU A 159 19.01 -23.81 -11.33
CA LEU A 159 17.60 -23.51 -11.14
C LEU A 159 16.75 -24.31 -12.12
N HIS A 160 15.83 -25.12 -11.60
CA HIS A 160 14.85 -25.88 -12.38
C HIS A 160 13.47 -25.26 -12.23
N VAL A 161 12.79 -25.07 -13.36
CA VAL A 161 11.45 -24.48 -13.41
C VAL A 161 10.52 -25.38 -14.21
N SER A 162 9.36 -25.68 -13.65
CA SER A 162 8.29 -26.46 -14.34
C SER A 162 6.92 -25.83 -14.06
N MET A 163 5.96 -26.04 -14.97
CA MET A 163 4.56 -25.64 -14.79
C MET A 163 3.61 -26.84 -14.70
N GLU A 164 4.14 -28.07 -14.63
CA GLU A 164 3.31 -29.28 -14.59
C GLU A 164 3.24 -29.89 -13.19
N SER A 165 4.39 -30.28 -12.66
CA SER A 165 4.47 -30.98 -11.38
C SER A 165 5.86 -30.90 -10.76
N THR A 166 5.96 -31.29 -9.48
CA THR A 166 7.22 -31.39 -8.77
C THR A 166 8.14 -32.46 -9.39
N ASN A 167 7.59 -33.54 -9.94
CA ASN A 167 8.38 -34.62 -10.57
C ASN A 167 9.02 -34.16 -11.89
N ALA A 168 8.36 -33.24 -12.61
CA ALA A 168 8.90 -32.68 -13.86
C ALA A 168 10.11 -31.74 -13.66
N LEU A 169 10.45 -31.39 -12.40
CA LEU A 169 11.66 -30.63 -12.10
C LEU A 169 12.95 -31.46 -12.25
N ASN A 170 12.85 -32.81 -12.27
CA ASN A 170 14.02 -33.73 -12.38
C ASN A 170 15.18 -33.34 -11.48
N LEU A 171 14.90 -32.98 -10.22
CA LEU A 171 15.92 -32.60 -9.25
C LEU A 171 16.77 -33.81 -8.82
N THR A 172 18.03 -33.56 -8.54
CA THR A 172 18.92 -34.55 -7.90
C THR A 172 18.45 -34.85 -6.48
N GLU A 173 18.96 -35.93 -5.87
CA GLU A 173 18.60 -36.38 -4.50
C GLU A 173 18.75 -35.26 -3.45
N ASN A 174 19.69 -34.33 -3.66
CA ASN A 174 19.94 -33.18 -2.78
C ASN A 174 19.14 -31.92 -3.19
N GLY A 175 18.29 -31.99 -4.21
CA GLY A 175 17.54 -30.84 -4.73
C GLY A 175 16.46 -30.35 -3.77
N LYS A 176 16.36 -29.03 -3.59
CA LYS A 176 15.39 -28.37 -2.71
C LYS A 176 14.30 -27.70 -3.55
N ILE A 177 13.04 -28.11 -3.34
CA ILE A 177 11.91 -27.45 -3.97
C ILE A 177 11.52 -26.22 -3.14
N ILE A 178 11.49 -25.05 -3.78
CA ILE A 178 11.22 -23.77 -3.13
C ILE A 178 9.76 -23.36 -3.35
N ILE A 179 9.32 -23.33 -4.61
CA ILE A 179 7.94 -23.02 -4.97
C ILE A 179 7.23 -24.32 -5.36
N LYS A 180 6.10 -24.59 -4.71
CA LYS A 180 5.33 -25.85 -4.85
C LYS A 180 3.96 -25.60 -5.49
N GLY A 181 3.90 -24.78 -6.54
CA GLY A 181 2.65 -24.44 -7.20
C GLY A 181 1.64 -23.81 -6.23
N ALA A 182 0.42 -24.37 -6.18
CA ALA A 182 -0.66 -23.88 -5.32
C ALA A 182 -0.36 -23.96 -3.80
N LEU A 183 0.57 -24.82 -3.37
CA LEU A 183 1.05 -24.86 -1.99
C LEU A 183 1.98 -23.67 -1.65
N GLY A 184 2.44 -22.96 -2.67
CA GLY A 184 3.27 -21.76 -2.53
C GLY A 184 4.67 -22.03 -2.03
N ILE A 185 5.21 -21.12 -1.21
CA ILE A 185 6.54 -21.21 -0.60
C ILE A 185 6.38 -21.54 0.87
N THR A 186 7.07 -22.57 1.33
CA THR A 186 7.12 -22.97 2.75
C THR A 186 8.49 -22.70 3.33
N GLY A 187 8.56 -22.33 4.62
CA GLY A 187 9.85 -22.06 5.28
C GLY A 187 10.41 -20.67 5.01
N THR A 188 9.55 -19.71 4.66
CA THR A 188 9.95 -18.31 4.56
C THR A 188 10.44 -17.80 5.90
N PRO A 189 11.64 -17.21 5.99
CA PRO A 189 12.15 -16.66 7.25
C PRO A 189 11.29 -15.48 7.71
N ARG A 190 11.00 -15.42 9.01
CA ARG A 190 10.19 -14.34 9.62
C ARG A 190 11.07 -13.17 10.01
N ASP A 191 11.58 -12.46 9.03
CA ASP A 191 12.55 -11.38 9.21
C ASP A 191 11.84 -10.00 9.36
N SER A 192 10.52 -9.93 9.11
CA SER A 192 9.77 -8.69 9.21
C SER A 192 9.40 -8.36 10.66
N ASN A 193 9.74 -7.14 11.09
CA ASN A 193 9.40 -6.58 12.38
C ASN A 193 8.58 -5.30 12.21
N PHE A 194 7.81 -4.93 13.25
CA PHE A 194 7.01 -3.70 13.26
C PHE A 194 7.86 -2.46 12.96
N ILE A 195 9.05 -2.34 13.56
CA ILE A 195 9.94 -1.18 13.38
C ILE A 195 10.32 -1.04 11.89
N ILE A 196 10.73 -2.12 11.25
CA ILE A 196 11.09 -2.11 9.81
C ILE A 196 9.87 -1.76 8.96
N GLY A 197 8.70 -2.37 9.24
CA GLY A 197 7.45 -2.06 8.55
C GLY A 197 7.05 -0.60 8.69
N PHE A 198 7.21 -0.03 9.88
CA PHE A 198 6.91 1.36 10.14
C PHE A 198 7.89 2.32 9.41
N VAL A 199 9.18 2.02 9.43
CA VAL A 199 10.20 2.80 8.68
C VAL A 199 9.87 2.80 7.19
N LEU A 200 9.51 1.64 6.62
CA LEU A 200 9.12 1.54 5.20
C LEU A 200 7.82 2.31 4.91
N LEU A 201 6.86 2.32 5.84
CA LEU A 201 5.66 3.16 5.72
C LEU A 201 6.02 4.65 5.70
N VAL A 202 6.89 5.10 6.59
CA VAL A 202 7.35 6.50 6.62
C VAL A 202 8.08 6.87 5.33
N ILE A 203 8.96 6.00 4.81
CA ILE A 203 9.64 6.19 3.53
C ILE A 203 8.61 6.27 2.39
N THR A 204 7.62 5.39 2.37
CA THR A 204 6.55 5.38 1.35
C THR A 204 5.76 6.69 1.37
N VAL A 205 5.37 7.16 2.55
CA VAL A 205 4.66 8.42 2.72
C VAL A 205 5.54 9.60 2.30
N PHE A 206 6.82 9.60 2.68
CA PHE A 206 7.79 10.64 2.31
C PHE A 206 7.95 10.75 0.78
N VAL A 207 8.19 9.62 0.11
CA VAL A 207 8.35 9.61 -1.35
C VAL A 207 7.04 10.01 -2.05
N SER A 208 5.89 9.51 -1.56
CA SER A 208 4.57 9.84 -2.12
C SER A 208 4.25 11.33 -2.00
N LEU A 209 4.44 11.94 -0.84
CA LEU A 209 4.20 13.38 -0.65
C LEU A 209 5.17 14.25 -1.47
N ASN A 210 6.44 13.86 -1.55
CA ASN A 210 7.41 14.56 -2.39
C ASN A 210 7.06 14.43 -3.87
N LEU A 211 6.63 13.25 -4.33
CA LEU A 211 6.15 13.03 -5.70
C LEU A 211 4.95 13.93 -6.03
N ILE A 212 3.95 13.98 -5.14
CA ILE A 212 2.75 14.82 -5.29
C ILE A 212 3.13 16.31 -5.40
N ASN A 213 4.03 16.78 -4.53
CA ASN A 213 4.44 18.18 -4.48
C ASN A 213 5.48 18.56 -5.57
N SER A 214 6.01 17.59 -6.30
CA SER A 214 7.02 17.77 -7.36
C SER A 214 6.45 18.38 -8.65
N ARG A 215 7.32 18.66 -9.62
CA ARG A 215 6.91 19.05 -10.99
C ARG A 215 6.10 17.92 -11.66
N THR A 216 6.53 16.67 -11.45
CA THR A 216 5.85 15.46 -11.95
C THR A 216 4.43 15.37 -11.37
N GLY A 217 4.24 15.55 -10.06
CA GLY A 217 2.93 15.50 -9.43
C GLY A 217 1.97 16.57 -9.95
N ARG A 218 2.45 17.79 -10.18
CA ARG A 218 1.62 18.86 -10.79
C ARG A 218 1.20 18.54 -12.21
N ALA A 219 2.09 17.95 -13.03
CA ALA A 219 1.75 17.49 -14.36
C ALA A 219 0.71 16.36 -14.33
N VAL A 220 0.82 15.42 -13.38
CA VAL A 220 -0.16 14.35 -13.18
C VAL A 220 -1.52 14.89 -12.78
N MET A 221 -1.58 15.84 -11.83
CA MET A 221 -2.83 16.47 -11.45
C MET A 221 -3.50 17.24 -12.60
N SER A 222 -2.71 17.92 -13.43
CA SER A 222 -3.26 18.58 -14.63
C SER A 222 -3.85 17.59 -15.65
N ILE A 223 -3.24 16.40 -15.78
CA ILE A 223 -3.77 15.32 -16.62
C ILE A 223 -5.10 14.79 -16.06
N ARG A 224 -5.19 14.62 -14.75
CA ARG A 224 -6.42 14.21 -14.06
C ARG A 224 -7.56 15.23 -14.27
N ASP A 225 -7.24 16.50 -14.10
CA ASP A 225 -8.25 17.58 -14.18
C ASP A 225 -8.75 17.77 -15.62
N ASN A 226 -7.85 17.84 -16.61
CA ASN A 226 -8.21 17.86 -18.02
C ASN A 226 -7.08 17.33 -18.90
N ARG A 227 -7.23 16.12 -19.41
CA ARG A 227 -6.23 15.44 -20.25
C ARG A 227 -5.95 16.21 -21.55
N ILE A 228 -7.01 16.71 -22.23
CA ILE A 228 -6.86 17.38 -23.53
C ILE A 228 -6.10 18.70 -23.36
N ALA A 229 -6.43 19.47 -22.32
CA ALA A 229 -5.71 20.70 -22.02
C ALA A 229 -4.25 20.45 -21.61
N ALA A 230 -3.97 19.36 -20.88
CA ALA A 230 -2.59 18.98 -20.55
C ALA A 230 -1.78 18.61 -21.79
N GLU A 231 -2.36 17.84 -22.72
CA GLU A 231 -1.73 17.48 -24.00
C GLU A 231 -1.44 18.71 -24.87
N SER A 232 -2.35 19.68 -24.91
CA SER A 232 -2.21 20.91 -25.72
C SER A 232 -1.07 21.82 -25.26
N VAL A 233 -0.70 21.78 -23.99
CA VAL A 233 0.48 22.49 -23.43
C VAL A 233 1.75 21.66 -23.45
N GLY A 234 1.78 20.52 -24.17
CA GLY A 234 2.95 19.69 -24.40
C GLY A 234 3.26 18.68 -23.29
N ILE A 235 2.33 18.38 -22.38
CA ILE A 235 2.53 17.36 -21.33
C ILE A 235 2.35 15.97 -21.94
N ASN A 236 3.39 15.13 -21.88
CA ASN A 236 3.33 13.75 -22.33
C ASN A 236 2.57 12.88 -21.31
N VAL A 237 1.26 12.69 -21.53
CA VAL A 237 0.34 11.97 -20.64
C VAL A 237 0.84 10.56 -20.32
N THR A 238 1.25 9.79 -21.34
CA THR A 238 1.68 8.40 -21.16
C THR A 238 2.90 8.31 -20.25
N LYS A 239 3.90 9.17 -20.44
CA LYS A 239 5.11 9.20 -19.63
C LYS A 239 4.81 9.45 -18.14
N TYR A 240 4.00 10.48 -17.84
CA TYR A 240 3.70 10.84 -16.46
C TYR A 240 2.81 9.81 -15.75
N LYS A 241 1.84 9.24 -16.46
CA LYS A 241 1.03 8.13 -15.95
C LYS A 241 1.89 6.91 -15.63
N LEU A 242 2.81 6.55 -16.53
CA LEU A 242 3.69 5.40 -16.38
C LEU A 242 4.63 5.54 -15.17
N ILE A 243 5.17 6.75 -14.94
CA ILE A 243 6.02 7.02 -13.75
C ILE A 243 5.23 6.77 -12.46
N VAL A 244 4.04 7.34 -12.33
CA VAL A 244 3.22 7.18 -11.10
C VAL A 244 2.82 5.73 -10.91
N PHE A 245 2.42 5.05 -11.97
CA PHE A 245 2.00 3.65 -11.92
C PHE A 245 3.16 2.72 -11.51
N SER A 246 4.36 2.93 -12.07
CA SER A 246 5.57 2.15 -11.72
C SER A 246 6.02 2.38 -10.28
N VAL A 247 6.00 3.63 -9.80
CA VAL A 247 6.33 3.96 -8.41
C VAL A 247 5.30 3.34 -7.46
N SER A 248 4.04 3.37 -7.82
CA SER A 248 2.97 2.73 -7.05
C SER A 248 3.15 1.22 -6.98
N ALA A 249 3.46 0.56 -8.11
CA ALA A 249 3.75 -0.87 -8.16
C ALA A 249 5.00 -1.25 -7.33
N PHE A 250 6.04 -0.41 -7.33
CA PHE A 250 7.23 -0.59 -6.51
C PHE A 250 6.88 -0.65 -5.01
N PHE A 251 6.09 0.30 -4.51
CA PHE A 251 5.67 0.29 -3.11
C PHE A 251 4.68 -0.85 -2.79
N ALA A 252 3.82 -1.23 -3.75
CA ALA A 252 2.99 -2.42 -3.59
C ALA A 252 3.84 -3.69 -3.46
N GLY A 253 4.95 -3.78 -4.22
CA GLY A 253 5.93 -4.85 -4.07
C GLY A 253 6.58 -4.87 -2.68
N ILE A 254 7.00 -3.72 -2.16
CA ILE A 254 7.56 -3.61 -0.79
C ILE A 254 6.56 -4.08 0.27
N ALA A 255 5.29 -3.69 0.15
CA ALA A 255 4.25 -4.19 1.04
C ALA A 255 4.10 -5.72 0.96
N GLY A 256 4.24 -6.29 -0.25
CA GLY A 256 4.27 -7.73 -0.47
C GLY A 256 5.43 -8.42 0.24
N VAL A 257 6.63 -7.83 0.20
CA VAL A 257 7.81 -8.32 0.94
C VAL A 257 7.55 -8.38 2.44
N LEU A 258 7.04 -7.28 3.01
CA LEU A 258 6.69 -7.24 4.45
C LEU A 258 5.68 -8.32 4.81
N TYR A 259 4.65 -8.49 3.99
CA TYR A 259 3.62 -9.48 4.19
C TYR A 259 4.17 -10.91 4.11
N ALA A 260 5.02 -11.22 3.13
CA ALA A 260 5.60 -12.53 2.93
C ALA A 260 6.50 -12.95 4.10
N HIS A 261 7.35 -12.04 4.58
CA HIS A 261 8.27 -12.30 5.69
C HIS A 261 7.62 -12.24 7.08
N ASN A 262 6.33 -11.93 7.16
CA ASN A 262 5.53 -12.08 8.38
C ASN A 262 4.91 -13.48 8.52
N LEU A 263 4.86 -14.22 7.40
CA LEU A 263 4.25 -15.55 7.33
C LEU A 263 5.35 -16.63 7.18
N SER A 264 5.17 -17.79 7.80
CA SER A 264 6.05 -18.95 7.59
C SER A 264 5.73 -19.72 6.31
N SER A 265 4.56 -19.50 5.74
CA SER A 265 4.09 -20.15 4.51
C SER A 265 3.31 -19.12 3.69
N LEU A 266 3.70 -18.95 2.44
CA LEU A 266 3.16 -17.99 1.52
C LEU A 266 2.38 -18.71 0.41
N THR A 267 1.07 -18.52 0.35
CA THR A 267 0.18 -19.11 -0.65
C THR A 267 -0.53 -18.03 -1.47
N ALA A 268 -0.56 -18.19 -2.80
CA ALA A 268 -1.22 -17.22 -3.69
C ALA A 268 -2.72 -17.50 -3.81
N THR A 269 -3.44 -17.31 -2.72
CA THR A 269 -4.91 -17.46 -2.70
C THR A 269 -5.61 -16.18 -3.18
N THR A 270 -6.85 -16.32 -3.63
CA THR A 270 -7.70 -15.18 -4.04
C THR A 270 -7.91 -14.19 -2.89
N LYS A 271 -7.88 -14.65 -1.64
CA LYS A 271 -8.01 -13.83 -0.45
C LYS A 271 -6.76 -12.96 -0.21
N ASN A 272 -5.56 -13.51 -0.44
CA ASN A 272 -4.30 -12.84 -0.08
C ASN A 272 -3.76 -11.96 -1.23
N PHE A 273 -3.83 -12.45 -2.48
CA PHE A 273 -3.21 -11.80 -3.65
C PHE A 273 -4.12 -11.68 -4.86
N GLY A 274 -5.39 -12.08 -4.76
CA GLY A 274 -6.36 -11.99 -5.84
C GLY A 274 -7.23 -10.74 -5.78
N TYR A 275 -8.32 -10.78 -6.56
CA TYR A 275 -9.24 -9.66 -6.71
C TYR A 275 -9.86 -9.19 -5.38
N ASN A 276 -10.11 -10.11 -4.42
CA ASN A 276 -10.64 -9.73 -3.11
C ASN A 276 -9.72 -8.77 -2.37
N MET A 277 -8.40 -9.02 -2.41
CA MET A 277 -7.42 -8.13 -1.80
C MET A 277 -7.32 -6.80 -2.54
N SER A 278 -7.35 -6.82 -3.88
CA SER A 278 -7.35 -5.58 -4.68
C SER A 278 -8.55 -4.69 -4.37
N ILE A 279 -9.74 -5.28 -4.24
CA ILE A 279 -10.95 -4.55 -3.85
C ILE A 279 -10.81 -3.99 -2.43
N MET A 280 -10.27 -4.78 -1.47
CA MET A 280 -10.06 -4.31 -0.10
C MET A 280 -9.12 -3.10 -0.04
N ILE A 281 -8.01 -3.12 -0.80
CA ILE A 281 -7.09 -1.99 -0.88
C ILE A 281 -7.79 -0.75 -1.46
N LEU A 282 -8.63 -0.92 -2.49
CA LEU A 282 -9.45 0.16 -3.05
C LEU A 282 -10.40 0.73 -2.00
N VAL A 283 -11.05 -0.12 -1.21
CA VAL A 283 -11.94 0.29 -0.11
C VAL A 283 -11.18 1.15 0.91
N PHE A 284 -9.92 0.82 1.25
CA PHE A 284 -9.09 1.65 2.13
C PHE A 284 -8.90 3.07 1.57
N VAL A 285 -8.66 3.19 0.26
CA VAL A 285 -8.47 4.49 -0.40
C VAL A 285 -9.76 5.28 -0.49
N VAL A 286 -10.86 4.63 -0.88
CA VAL A 286 -12.17 5.28 -1.05
C VAL A 286 -12.73 5.75 0.30
N LEU A 287 -12.71 4.90 1.32
CA LEU A 287 -13.18 5.26 2.66
C LEU A 287 -12.27 6.27 3.35
N GLY A 288 -10.96 6.20 3.09
CA GLY A 288 -10.01 7.20 3.57
C GLY A 288 -10.15 8.56 2.91
N GLY A 289 -10.86 8.61 1.77
CA GLY A 289 -11.00 9.79 0.91
C GLY A 289 -9.96 9.82 -0.20
N ILE A 290 -10.46 9.74 -1.44
CA ILE A 290 -9.65 9.72 -2.65
C ILE A 290 -8.72 10.95 -2.69
N GLY A 291 -7.42 10.72 -2.86
CA GLY A 291 -6.39 11.77 -2.84
C GLY A 291 -5.88 12.17 -1.45
N SER A 292 -6.43 11.61 -0.36
CA SER A 292 -5.99 11.87 1.00
C SER A 292 -5.08 10.76 1.52
N THR A 293 -3.77 10.98 1.52
CA THR A 293 -2.78 10.01 2.05
C THR A 293 -3.04 9.65 3.51
N ARG A 294 -3.41 10.63 4.34
CA ARG A 294 -3.73 10.41 5.77
C ARG A 294 -4.96 9.55 5.95
N GLY A 295 -6.02 9.90 5.21
CA GLY A 295 -7.27 9.16 5.29
C GLY A 295 -7.09 7.70 4.86
N SER A 296 -6.34 7.44 3.81
CA SER A 296 -6.04 6.07 3.34
C SER A 296 -5.30 5.24 4.38
N ILE A 297 -4.33 5.82 5.11
CA ILE A 297 -3.62 5.14 6.21
C ILE A 297 -4.59 4.82 7.36
N ILE A 298 -5.38 5.81 7.80
CA ILE A 298 -6.34 5.63 8.90
C ILE A 298 -7.37 4.56 8.53
N ALA A 299 -7.91 4.60 7.32
CA ALA A 299 -8.86 3.61 6.84
C ALA A 299 -8.24 2.21 6.79
N ALA A 300 -7.01 2.08 6.27
CA ALA A 300 -6.30 0.80 6.23
C ALA A 300 -6.09 0.22 7.64
N VAL A 301 -5.68 1.04 8.61
CA VAL A 301 -5.50 0.62 10.01
C VAL A 301 -6.81 0.19 10.63
N ILE A 302 -7.85 1.00 10.53
CA ILE A 302 -9.17 0.71 11.13
C ILE A 302 -9.77 -0.55 10.51
N LEU A 303 -9.80 -0.65 9.18
CA LEU A 303 -10.46 -1.76 8.50
C LEU A 303 -9.69 -3.08 8.62
N THR A 304 -8.38 -3.02 8.82
CA THR A 304 -7.57 -4.22 9.08
C THR A 304 -7.69 -4.67 10.54
N ALA A 305 -7.74 -3.73 11.49
CA ALA A 305 -7.86 -4.06 12.91
C ALA A 305 -9.29 -4.48 13.30
N LEU A 306 -10.31 -3.93 12.66
CA LEU A 306 -11.72 -4.12 13.02
C LEU A 306 -12.16 -5.60 13.05
N PRO A 307 -11.86 -6.44 12.02
CA PRO A 307 -12.24 -7.86 12.07
C PRO A 307 -11.59 -8.63 13.22
N GLU A 308 -10.41 -8.21 13.66
CA GLU A 308 -9.70 -8.86 14.76
C GLU A 308 -10.24 -8.41 16.12
N VAL A 309 -10.57 -7.14 16.27
CA VAL A 309 -11.24 -6.61 17.46
C VAL A 309 -12.62 -7.27 17.65
N LEU A 310 -13.33 -7.52 16.55
CA LEU A 310 -14.63 -8.17 16.54
C LEU A 310 -14.55 -9.71 16.66
N ARG A 311 -13.36 -10.29 16.80
CA ARG A 311 -13.16 -11.75 16.88
C ARG A 311 -13.95 -12.42 18.01
N GLY A 312 -14.17 -11.70 19.12
CA GLY A 312 -14.99 -12.18 20.24
C GLY A 312 -16.48 -12.36 19.91
N LEU A 313 -16.96 -11.81 18.77
CA LEU A 313 -18.36 -11.92 18.35
C LEU A 313 -18.63 -13.10 17.40
N ASN A 314 -17.63 -13.98 17.19
CA ASN A 314 -17.71 -15.20 16.37
C ASN A 314 -18.43 -15.01 15.02
N ASP A 315 -19.61 -15.62 14.85
CA ASP A 315 -20.35 -15.68 13.58
C ASP A 315 -20.87 -14.30 13.11
N TYR A 316 -21.14 -13.38 14.05
CA TYR A 316 -21.64 -12.04 13.74
C TYR A 316 -20.55 -11.09 13.27
N ARG A 317 -19.27 -11.45 13.36
CA ARG A 317 -18.12 -10.61 13.01
C ARG A 317 -18.21 -10.04 11.60
N MET A 318 -18.50 -10.88 10.61
CA MET A 318 -18.58 -10.46 9.19
C MET A 318 -19.79 -9.57 8.93
N LEU A 319 -20.92 -9.83 9.60
CA LEU A 319 -22.12 -9.01 9.48
C LEU A 319 -21.88 -7.61 10.07
N ILE A 320 -21.31 -7.53 11.26
CA ILE A 320 -21.01 -6.25 11.91
C ILE A 320 -19.98 -5.48 11.09
N TYR A 321 -18.95 -6.16 10.57
CA TYR A 321 -17.95 -5.55 9.67
C TYR A 321 -18.62 -4.92 8.44
N ALA A 322 -19.53 -5.62 7.78
CA ALA A 322 -20.25 -5.11 6.64
C ALA A 322 -21.13 -3.89 6.98
N ILE A 323 -21.84 -3.93 8.12
CA ILE A 323 -22.65 -2.80 8.60
C ILE A 323 -21.76 -1.58 8.88
N VAL A 324 -20.64 -1.77 9.58
CA VAL A 324 -19.70 -0.67 9.88
C VAL A 324 -19.12 -0.07 8.59
N LEU A 325 -18.78 -0.89 7.60
CA LEU A 325 -18.33 -0.41 6.28
C LEU A 325 -19.36 0.49 5.61
N ILE A 326 -20.62 0.04 5.56
CA ILE A 326 -21.72 0.81 4.97
C ILE A 326 -21.92 2.13 5.72
N LEU A 327 -21.92 2.09 7.07
CA LEU A 327 -22.06 3.29 7.88
C LEU A 327 -20.92 4.29 7.69
N LEU A 328 -19.67 3.80 7.60
CA LEU A 328 -18.49 4.64 7.32
C LEU A 328 -18.58 5.27 5.93
N MET A 329 -19.03 4.52 4.92
CA MET A 329 -19.20 5.02 3.56
C MET A 329 -20.30 6.11 3.49
N LEU A 330 -21.45 5.88 4.13
CA LEU A 330 -22.53 6.87 4.23
C LEU A 330 -22.09 8.12 5.00
N ALA A 331 -21.36 7.94 6.10
CA ALA A 331 -20.84 9.05 6.90
C ALA A 331 -19.81 9.90 6.12
N ASN A 332 -18.98 9.25 5.30
CA ASN A 332 -17.98 9.97 4.52
C ASN A 332 -18.56 10.72 3.32
N ASN A 333 -19.69 10.24 2.80
CA ASN A 333 -20.39 10.86 1.66
C ASN A 333 -21.49 11.86 2.07
N ASN A 334 -21.74 12.02 3.38
CA ASN A 334 -22.80 12.92 3.87
C ASN A 334 -22.28 14.37 3.95
N GLU A 335 -22.82 15.27 3.13
CA GLU A 335 -22.44 16.70 3.07
C GLU A 335 -22.56 17.41 4.43
N LYS A 336 -23.58 17.07 5.25
CA LYS A 336 -23.77 17.66 6.58
C LYS A 336 -22.63 17.25 7.55
N LEU A 337 -22.19 16.01 7.49
CA LEU A 337 -21.07 15.52 8.29
C LEU A 337 -19.73 16.08 7.81
N ASN A 338 -19.56 16.29 6.52
CA ASN A 338 -18.37 16.92 5.97
C ASN A 338 -18.30 18.40 6.35
N ALA A 339 -19.40 19.13 6.34
CA ALA A 339 -19.49 20.51 6.84
C ALA A 339 -19.20 20.58 8.37
N TYR A 340 -19.59 19.56 9.14
CA TYR A 340 -19.29 19.46 10.57
C TYR A 340 -17.80 19.13 10.82
N LYS A 341 -17.21 18.23 10.02
CA LYS A 341 -15.77 17.96 10.02
C LYS A 341 -14.93 19.19 9.68
N GLU A 342 -15.39 20.02 8.74
CA GLU A 342 -14.76 21.29 8.38
C GLU A 342 -14.83 22.33 9.52
N LYS A 343 -15.94 22.38 10.26
CA LYS A 343 -16.09 23.23 11.45
C LYS A 343 -15.21 22.78 12.62
N ILE A 344 -15.04 21.47 12.83
CA ILE A 344 -14.20 20.89 13.91
C ILE A 344 -12.72 20.88 13.51
N SER A 345 -12.39 21.07 12.23
CA SER A 345 -11.00 21.10 11.78
C SER A 345 -10.21 22.12 12.61
N ILE A 346 -9.12 21.63 13.22
CA ILE A 346 -8.20 22.38 14.10
C ILE A 346 -7.76 23.72 13.48
N THR A 347 -7.79 23.81 12.15
CA THR A 347 -7.49 25.04 11.40
C THR A 347 -8.49 26.17 11.65
N ASN A 348 -9.76 25.84 11.87
CA ASN A 348 -10.82 26.86 12.12
C ASN A 348 -10.86 27.26 13.60
N LEU A 349 -10.50 26.36 14.52
CA LEU A 349 -10.35 26.69 15.95
C LEU A 349 -9.22 27.71 16.19
N PHE A 350 -8.11 27.60 15.47
CA PHE A 350 -7.00 28.56 15.53
C PHE A 350 -7.29 29.88 14.80
N LYS A 351 -8.17 29.88 13.81
CA LYS A 351 -8.56 31.07 13.06
C LYS A 351 -9.53 31.95 13.86
N ASN A 352 -10.47 31.33 14.58
CA ASN A 352 -11.38 32.03 15.47
C ASN A 352 -10.67 32.62 16.70
N LYS A 353 -9.63 31.93 17.22
CA LYS A 353 -8.84 32.49 18.34
C LYS A 353 -7.99 33.69 17.94
N LYS A 354 -7.61 33.84 16.65
CA LYS A 354 -6.90 35.02 16.13
C LYS A 354 -7.85 36.17 15.80
N ALA A 355 -9.06 35.92 15.38
CA ALA A 355 -10.06 36.93 15.10
C ALA A 355 -10.61 37.56 16.41
N GLY A 356 -10.78 36.74 17.47
CA GLY A 356 -11.13 37.26 18.81
C GLY A 356 -10.07 38.20 19.39
N ASN A 357 -8.78 37.86 19.27
CA ASN A 357 -7.68 38.69 19.77
C ASN A 357 -7.43 40.00 18.98
N THR A 358 -7.95 40.12 17.76
CA THR A 358 -7.88 41.38 16.99
C THR A 358 -9.02 42.33 17.35
N LEU A 359 -10.20 41.81 17.63
CA LEU A 359 -11.37 42.60 18.05
C LEU A 359 -11.17 43.18 19.47
N ASP A 360 -10.53 42.43 20.38
CA ASP A 360 -10.21 42.91 21.73
C ASP A 360 -9.07 43.94 21.75
N LYS A 361 -8.23 44.02 20.71
CA LYS A 361 -7.21 45.05 20.57
C LYS A 361 -7.73 46.34 19.92
N GLU A 362 -8.75 46.26 19.08
CA GLU A 362 -9.38 47.45 18.49
C GLU A 362 -10.45 48.07 19.41
N ALA A 363 -10.94 47.32 20.42
CA ALA A 363 -11.87 47.83 21.42
C ALA A 363 -11.15 48.54 22.60
N ASN A 364 -9.83 48.37 22.74
CA ASN A 364 -9.00 48.97 23.82
C ASN A 364 -8.01 50.02 23.32
N SER A 365 -8.14 50.46 22.06
CA SER A 365 -7.44 51.63 21.49
C SER A 365 -8.43 52.73 21.16
#